data_b48f27fa8d84867ef5bdfdaa866ef703
#
_entry.id   b48f27fa8d84867ef5bdfdaa866ef703
#
_cell.length_a   1.000
_cell.length_b   1.000
_cell.length_c   1.000
_cell.angle_alpha   90.00
_cell.angle_beta   90.00
_cell.angle_gamma   90.00
#
_symmetry.space_group_name_H-M   'P 1'
#
loop_
_entity.id
_entity.type
_entity.pdbx_description
1 polymer ?
#
loop_
_entity_poly.entity_id
_entity_poly.type
_entity_poly.pdbx_seq_one_letter_code
_entity_poly.pdbx_strand_id
1 'polypeptide(L)'
;MQEVGDAASHPHVLPLESAAASVASKPAPFPYTTARGLLEQCASSGLSVSSLVMDNEEALRPRDEVIAYVDNIWQVMEECIKEGCEASGNLPGVLRVKRRASELNAELERRGPSSDPLGGMDWVNLYALAVNEENAAGHRVVTAPTNGAAGVVPAVLSYYLRFVPGADVDGQRRFLLAAAAIGGLIKSNASIAGAEVGCQGEVGAARAMAAAGLAEAMGGTQQQVENAAEIAMEHSLGLTCDPVGGLVQIPCIERNAIAAVKAINAARMAL
;
A
#
# COMPACT_ATOMS: atom_id res chain seq x y z
N MET A 1 11.51 -30.82 13.03
CA MET A 1 10.51 -30.58 11.96
C MET A 1 9.14 -30.73 12.63
N GLN A 2 8.47 -29.63 12.96
CA GLN A 2 7.07 -29.65 13.34
C GLN A 2 6.28 -29.65 12.02
N GLU A 3 5.42 -30.64 11.87
CA GLU A 3 4.45 -30.71 10.75
C GLU A 3 3.57 -29.47 10.82
N VAL A 4 3.57 -28.69 9.75
CA VAL A 4 2.61 -27.62 9.54
C VAL A 4 1.26 -28.32 9.35
N GLY A 5 0.39 -28.24 10.38
CA GLY A 5 -0.94 -28.85 10.34
C GLY A 5 -1.72 -28.32 9.12
N ASP A 6 -2.38 -29.24 8.45
CA ASP A 6 -3.25 -28.99 7.31
C ASP A 6 -4.28 -27.89 7.65
N ALA A 7 -4.26 -26.79 6.91
CA ALA A 7 -5.17 -25.65 7.09
C ALA A 7 -6.65 -26.06 7.01
N ALA A 8 -6.95 -27.20 6.38
CA ALA A 8 -8.31 -27.77 6.28
C ALA A 8 -8.90 -28.28 7.61
N SER A 9 -8.09 -28.41 8.67
CA SER A 9 -8.54 -28.93 9.98
C SER A 9 -8.87 -27.83 11.02
N HIS A 10 -8.74 -26.55 10.67
CA HIS A 10 -9.08 -25.45 11.57
C HIS A 10 -10.57 -25.16 11.53
N PRO A 11 -11.33 -25.22 12.66
CA PRO A 11 -12.79 -25.09 12.69
C PRO A 11 -13.33 -23.70 12.29
N HIS A 12 -12.47 -22.75 12.02
CA HIS A 12 -12.83 -21.39 11.57
C HIS A 12 -12.36 -21.04 10.15
N VAL A 13 -11.75 -21.99 9.44
CA VAL A 13 -11.39 -21.80 8.02
C VAL A 13 -12.47 -22.44 7.18
N LEU A 14 -13.35 -21.63 6.60
CA LEU A 14 -14.29 -22.12 5.59
C LEU A 14 -13.47 -22.52 4.35
N PRO A 15 -13.77 -23.69 3.74
CA PRO A 15 -13.12 -24.11 2.51
C PRO A 15 -13.28 -23.04 1.43
N LEU A 16 -12.18 -22.69 0.74
CA LEU A 16 -12.19 -21.71 -0.37
C LEU A 16 -13.24 -22.03 -1.46
N GLU A 17 -13.57 -23.30 -1.62
CA GLU A 17 -14.60 -23.76 -2.58
C GLU A 17 -16.02 -23.33 -2.20
N SER A 18 -16.32 -23.08 -0.93
CA SER A 18 -17.66 -22.61 -0.50
C SER A 18 -17.87 -21.11 -0.66
N ALA A 19 -16.80 -20.34 -0.81
CA ALA A 19 -16.86 -18.90 -1.10
C ALA A 19 -16.98 -18.60 -2.61
N ALA A 20 -16.74 -19.61 -3.46
CA ALA A 20 -16.85 -19.52 -4.92
C ALA A 20 -18.26 -19.83 -5.46
N ALA A 21 -19.27 -20.03 -4.59
CA ALA A 21 -20.65 -20.20 -5.00
C ALA A 21 -21.20 -18.88 -5.57
N SER A 22 -20.94 -18.67 -6.86
CA SER A 22 -21.75 -17.94 -7.84
C SER A 22 -22.58 -16.75 -7.30
N VAL A 23 -21.93 -15.65 -6.97
CA VAL A 23 -22.47 -14.38 -7.39
C VAL A 23 -22.14 -14.31 -8.88
N ALA A 24 -23.15 -14.40 -9.75
CA ALA A 24 -23.00 -14.06 -11.16
C ALA A 24 -22.62 -12.58 -11.19
N SER A 25 -21.32 -12.28 -11.11
CA SER A 25 -20.81 -10.93 -11.11
C SER A 25 -21.15 -10.35 -12.48
N LYS A 26 -21.87 -9.24 -12.49
CA LYS A 26 -22.00 -8.47 -13.73
C LYS A 26 -20.60 -8.20 -14.27
N PRO A 27 -20.38 -8.38 -15.57
CA PRO A 27 -19.07 -8.07 -16.13
C PRO A 27 -18.70 -6.60 -15.84
N ALA A 28 -17.44 -6.35 -15.49
CA ALA A 28 -16.96 -5.00 -15.30
C ALA A 28 -17.20 -4.17 -16.58
N PRO A 29 -17.69 -2.93 -16.48
CA PRO A 29 -17.91 -2.07 -17.65
C PRO A 29 -16.62 -1.80 -18.45
N PHE A 30 -15.51 -1.68 -17.79
CA PHE A 30 -14.19 -1.39 -18.35
C PHE A 30 -13.18 -2.48 -17.96
N PRO A 31 -13.25 -3.69 -18.56
CA PRO A 31 -12.36 -4.78 -18.21
C PRO A 31 -10.95 -4.51 -18.73
N TYR A 32 -9.95 -4.81 -17.92
CA TYR A 32 -8.54 -4.75 -18.29
C TYR A 32 -7.74 -5.84 -17.57
N THR A 33 -6.69 -6.34 -18.22
CA THR A 33 -5.79 -7.35 -17.67
C THR A 33 -4.32 -6.92 -17.75
N THR A 34 -4.04 -5.80 -18.44
CA THR A 34 -2.69 -5.24 -18.59
C THR A 34 -2.73 -3.72 -18.36
N ALA A 35 -1.58 -3.11 -18.07
CA ALA A 35 -1.47 -1.65 -17.97
C ALA A 35 -1.87 -0.96 -19.28
N ARG A 36 -1.45 -1.52 -20.43
CA ARG A 36 -1.89 -1.03 -21.75
C ARG A 36 -3.41 -1.06 -21.87
N GLY A 37 -4.06 -2.17 -21.51
CA GLY A 37 -5.53 -2.28 -21.55
C GLY A 37 -6.21 -1.28 -20.64
N LEU A 38 -5.66 -1.02 -19.44
CA LEU A 38 -6.15 0.04 -18.56
C LEU A 38 -6.08 1.42 -19.23
N LEU A 39 -4.93 1.77 -19.83
CA LEU A 39 -4.76 3.04 -20.54
C LEU A 39 -5.70 3.18 -21.74
N GLU A 40 -5.91 2.11 -22.53
CA GLU A 40 -6.85 2.08 -23.65
C GLU A 40 -8.31 2.31 -23.20
N GLN A 41 -8.72 1.69 -22.08
CA GLN A 41 -10.03 1.91 -21.48
C GLN A 41 -10.19 3.35 -20.97
N CYS A 42 -9.18 3.90 -20.29
CA CYS A 42 -9.21 5.31 -19.87
C CYS A 42 -9.31 6.27 -21.07
N ALA A 43 -8.50 6.03 -22.11
CA ALA A 43 -8.50 6.87 -23.30
C ALA A 43 -9.84 6.84 -24.05
N SER A 44 -10.47 5.66 -24.19
CA SER A 44 -11.74 5.50 -24.91
C SER A 44 -12.94 6.05 -24.13
N SER A 45 -12.92 5.97 -22.81
CA SER A 45 -14.00 6.46 -21.94
C SER A 45 -13.83 7.92 -21.51
N GLY A 46 -12.62 8.48 -21.61
CA GLY A 46 -12.29 9.80 -21.06
C GLY A 46 -12.19 9.82 -19.53
N LEU A 47 -12.16 8.65 -18.88
CA LEU A 47 -12.09 8.53 -17.44
C LEU A 47 -10.63 8.53 -16.94
N SER A 48 -10.42 9.05 -15.72
CA SER A 48 -9.17 8.82 -14.98
C SER A 48 -9.10 7.38 -14.49
N VAL A 49 -7.91 6.95 -14.02
CA VAL A 49 -7.73 5.59 -13.49
C VAL A 49 -8.66 5.32 -12.31
N SER A 50 -8.75 6.25 -11.37
CA SER A 50 -9.62 6.11 -10.19
C SER A 50 -11.10 6.09 -10.54
N SER A 51 -11.53 6.93 -11.51
CA SER A 51 -12.92 6.96 -11.97
C SER A 51 -13.31 5.66 -12.67
N LEU A 52 -12.43 5.12 -13.51
CA LEU A 52 -12.66 3.84 -14.17
C LEU A 52 -12.78 2.68 -13.17
N VAL A 53 -11.93 2.66 -12.14
CA VAL A 53 -12.04 1.66 -11.06
C VAL A 53 -13.34 1.82 -10.30
N MET A 54 -13.75 3.05 -9.99
CA MET A 54 -15.02 3.32 -9.32
C MET A 54 -16.21 2.77 -10.14
N ASP A 55 -16.26 3.04 -11.44
CA ASP A 55 -17.34 2.56 -12.31
C ASP A 55 -17.36 1.02 -12.41
N ASN A 56 -16.19 0.37 -12.40
CA ASN A 56 -16.10 -1.09 -12.34
C ASN A 56 -16.62 -1.65 -11.02
N GLU A 57 -16.33 -1.01 -9.90
CA GLU A 57 -16.83 -1.40 -8.57
C GLU A 57 -18.34 -1.18 -8.45
N GLU A 58 -18.87 -0.10 -9.03
CA GLU A 58 -20.31 0.20 -9.04
C GLU A 58 -21.14 -0.83 -9.81
N ALA A 59 -20.55 -1.55 -10.73
CA ALA A 59 -21.23 -2.69 -11.36
C ALA A 59 -21.52 -3.86 -10.40
N LEU A 60 -20.77 -3.93 -9.29
CA LEU A 60 -20.87 -5.00 -8.29
C LEU A 60 -21.67 -4.57 -7.06
N ARG A 61 -21.61 -3.31 -6.66
CA ARG A 61 -22.22 -2.77 -5.43
C ARG A 61 -22.50 -1.27 -5.55
N PRO A 62 -23.44 -0.70 -4.78
CA PRO A 62 -23.73 0.72 -4.81
C PRO A 62 -22.49 1.59 -4.53
N ARG A 63 -22.43 2.76 -5.19
CA ARG A 63 -21.32 3.72 -5.04
C ARG A 63 -21.03 4.08 -3.59
N ASP A 64 -22.07 4.31 -2.79
CA ASP A 64 -21.94 4.68 -1.39
C ASP A 64 -21.26 3.57 -0.56
N GLU A 65 -21.50 2.30 -0.89
CA GLU A 65 -20.82 1.17 -0.27
C GLU A 65 -19.35 1.11 -0.66
N VAL A 66 -19.01 1.40 -1.92
CA VAL A 66 -17.61 1.49 -2.37
C VAL A 66 -16.89 2.61 -1.63
N ILE A 67 -17.49 3.80 -1.55
CA ILE A 67 -16.93 4.95 -0.84
C ILE A 67 -16.72 4.60 0.63
N ALA A 68 -17.74 4.06 1.31
CA ALA A 68 -17.64 3.68 2.72
C ALA A 68 -16.54 2.64 2.96
N TYR A 69 -16.35 1.70 2.04
CA TYR A 69 -15.29 0.70 2.11
C TYR A 69 -13.90 1.32 1.95
N VAL A 70 -13.71 2.21 0.97
CA VAL A 70 -12.44 2.92 0.76
C VAL A 70 -12.09 3.82 1.94
N ASP A 71 -13.09 4.54 2.47
CA ASP A 71 -12.90 5.38 3.66
C ASP A 71 -12.53 4.56 4.89
N ASN A 72 -13.15 3.40 5.08
CA ASN A 72 -12.79 2.48 6.17
C ASN A 72 -11.38 1.90 6.02
N ILE A 73 -10.91 1.63 4.79
CA ILE A 73 -9.51 1.23 4.56
C ILE A 73 -8.55 2.31 5.07
N TRP A 74 -8.80 3.57 4.71
CA TRP A 74 -7.97 4.67 5.19
C TRP A 74 -8.05 4.82 6.71
N GLN A 75 -9.23 4.77 7.28
CA GLN A 75 -9.39 4.85 8.74
C GLN A 75 -8.54 3.81 9.47
N VAL A 76 -8.55 2.56 9.02
CA VAL A 76 -7.71 1.49 9.61
C VAL A 76 -6.23 1.77 9.44
N MET A 77 -5.80 2.31 8.29
CA MET A 77 -4.41 2.71 8.06
C MET A 77 -3.98 3.85 9.02
N GLU A 78 -4.84 4.85 9.19
CA GLU A 78 -4.59 6.00 10.07
C GLU A 78 -4.53 5.59 11.54
N GLU A 79 -5.46 4.75 11.99
CA GLU A 79 -5.45 4.15 13.34
C GLU A 79 -4.16 3.37 13.59
N CYS A 80 -3.73 2.55 12.64
CA CYS A 80 -2.48 1.79 12.74
C CYS A 80 -1.25 2.70 12.84
N ILE A 81 -1.18 3.77 12.07
CA ILE A 81 -0.09 4.77 12.19
C ILE A 81 -0.09 5.38 13.59
N LYS A 82 -1.25 5.79 14.08
CA LYS A 82 -1.38 6.40 15.41
C LYS A 82 -0.92 5.45 16.52
N GLU A 83 -1.42 4.21 16.51
CA GLU A 83 -1.03 3.18 17.48
C GLU A 83 0.49 2.92 17.44
N GLY A 84 1.08 2.80 16.25
CA GLY A 84 2.51 2.61 16.09
C GLY A 84 3.36 3.81 16.56
N CYS A 85 2.85 5.04 16.41
CA CYS A 85 3.50 6.24 16.92
C CYS A 85 3.46 6.35 18.47
N GLU A 86 2.52 5.68 19.12
CA GLU A 86 2.38 5.66 20.58
C GLU A 86 3.10 4.46 21.22
N ALA A 87 3.24 3.36 20.49
CA ALA A 87 3.78 2.10 21.00
C ALA A 87 5.31 2.15 21.19
N SER A 88 5.78 1.68 22.33
CA SER A 88 7.18 1.68 22.72
C SER A 88 7.68 0.28 23.13
N GLY A 89 8.96 0.15 23.44
CA GLY A 89 9.57 -1.10 23.87
C GLY A 89 10.18 -1.90 22.72
N ASN A 90 10.19 -3.22 22.85
CA ASN A 90 10.77 -4.10 21.84
C ASN A 90 9.68 -4.89 21.10
N LEU A 91 9.95 -5.16 19.83
CA LEU A 91 9.15 -6.08 19.03
C LEU A 91 9.28 -7.52 19.56
N PRO A 92 8.25 -8.35 19.39
CA PRO A 92 8.30 -9.75 19.79
C PRO A 92 9.35 -10.53 18.99
N GLY A 93 9.80 -11.65 19.54
CA GLY A 93 10.76 -12.56 18.91
C GLY A 93 12.18 -12.42 19.41
N VAL A 94 13.06 -13.27 18.86
CA VAL A 94 14.44 -13.45 19.36
C VAL A 94 15.37 -12.27 19.07
N LEU A 95 15.04 -11.44 18.09
CA LEU A 95 15.88 -10.31 17.68
C LEU A 95 15.80 -9.13 18.65
N ARG A 96 14.75 -9.03 19.44
CA ARG A 96 14.50 -7.93 20.39
C ARG A 96 14.66 -6.55 19.77
N VAL A 97 14.18 -6.38 18.53
CA VAL A 97 14.27 -5.11 17.80
C VAL A 97 13.50 -4.03 18.57
N LYS A 98 14.20 -2.95 18.89
CA LYS A 98 13.58 -1.79 19.56
C LYS A 98 12.63 -1.07 18.60
N ARG A 99 11.42 -0.73 19.07
CA ARG A 99 10.52 0.17 18.37
C ARG A 99 11.14 1.57 18.30
N ARG A 100 11.04 2.21 17.15
CA ARG A 100 11.64 3.52 16.88
C ARG A 100 10.60 4.59 16.57
N ALA A 101 9.40 4.18 16.14
CA ALA A 101 8.38 5.10 15.68
C ALA A 101 7.96 6.09 16.77
N SER A 102 7.75 5.64 18.01
CA SER A 102 7.34 6.52 19.11
C SER A 102 8.40 7.57 19.48
N GLU A 103 9.68 7.20 19.49
CA GLU A 103 10.78 8.14 19.78
C GLU A 103 10.94 9.14 18.63
N LEU A 104 10.84 8.67 17.38
CA LEU A 104 10.89 9.55 16.19
C LEU A 104 9.70 10.50 16.16
N ASN A 105 8.50 10.02 16.48
CA ASN A 105 7.30 10.86 16.57
C ASN A 105 7.49 11.99 17.60
N ALA A 106 7.91 11.65 18.81
CA ALA A 106 8.16 12.64 19.86
C ALA A 106 9.22 13.67 19.44
N GLU A 107 10.27 13.26 18.73
CA GLU A 107 11.32 14.15 18.24
C GLU A 107 10.79 15.09 17.14
N LEU A 108 10.01 14.58 16.18
CA LEU A 108 9.45 15.38 15.11
C LEU A 108 8.41 16.39 15.62
N GLU A 109 7.55 15.98 16.56
CA GLU A 109 6.61 16.89 17.21
C GLU A 109 7.34 17.99 18.02
N ARG A 110 8.41 17.64 18.76
CA ARG A 110 9.22 18.59 19.52
C ARG A 110 9.95 19.58 18.59
N ARG A 111 10.45 19.09 17.45
CA ARG A 111 11.17 19.93 16.45
C ARG A 111 10.23 20.91 15.77
N GLY A 112 8.97 20.53 15.60
CA GLY A 112 7.98 21.37 14.91
C GLY A 112 8.27 21.54 13.40
N PRO A 113 7.73 22.60 12.77
CA PRO A 113 7.95 22.85 11.35
C PRO A 113 9.43 23.02 11.03
N SER A 114 9.93 22.25 10.07
CA SER A 114 11.32 22.28 9.63
C SER A 114 11.51 23.25 8.46
N SER A 115 12.60 24.01 8.46
CA SER A 115 13.08 24.76 7.31
C SER A 115 13.90 23.90 6.33
N ASP A 116 14.22 22.66 6.72
CA ASP A 116 14.89 21.70 5.84
C ASP A 116 13.90 21.23 4.75
N PRO A 117 14.24 21.47 3.45
CA PRO A 117 13.40 20.98 2.33
C PRO A 117 13.13 19.48 2.34
N LEU A 118 13.99 18.69 2.97
CA LEU A 118 13.87 17.24 3.10
C LEU A 118 13.15 16.79 4.38
N GLY A 119 12.76 17.72 5.26
CA GLY A 119 12.12 17.40 6.53
C GLY A 119 10.83 16.60 6.41
N GLY A 120 10.15 16.67 5.25
CA GLY A 120 8.99 15.81 4.97
C GLY A 120 9.31 14.32 4.88
N MET A 121 10.57 13.96 4.53
CA MET A 121 11.00 12.55 4.49
C MET A 121 11.00 11.90 5.88
N ASP A 122 11.31 12.66 6.93
CA ASP A 122 11.31 12.15 8.30
C ASP A 122 9.91 11.69 8.70
N TRP A 123 8.88 12.45 8.33
CA TRP A 123 7.48 12.09 8.56
C TRP A 123 7.06 10.85 7.76
N VAL A 124 7.47 10.75 6.49
CA VAL A 124 7.20 9.56 5.66
C VAL A 124 7.84 8.31 6.27
N ASN A 125 9.11 8.44 6.71
CA ASN A 125 9.80 7.36 7.41
C ASN A 125 9.06 6.96 8.68
N LEU A 126 8.65 7.94 9.51
CA LEU A 126 7.87 7.70 10.72
C LEU A 126 6.61 6.87 10.44
N TYR A 127 5.79 7.28 9.47
CA TYR A 127 4.54 6.59 9.17
C TYR A 127 4.77 5.16 8.70
N ALA A 128 5.77 4.93 7.85
CA ALA A 128 6.10 3.58 7.40
C ALA A 128 6.65 2.70 8.52
N LEU A 129 7.50 3.26 9.39
CA LEU A 129 8.02 2.56 10.57
C LEU A 129 6.88 2.18 11.52
N ALA A 130 5.98 3.13 11.84
CA ALA A 130 4.85 2.91 12.73
C ALA A 130 4.01 1.71 12.30
N VAL A 131 3.56 1.68 11.03
CA VAL A 131 2.76 0.58 10.50
C VAL A 131 3.50 -0.75 10.51
N ASN A 132 4.80 -0.75 10.15
CA ASN A 132 5.54 -2.01 10.11
C ASN A 132 5.92 -2.53 11.49
N GLU A 133 6.11 -1.67 12.47
CA GLU A 133 6.27 -2.08 13.86
C GLU A 133 4.98 -2.69 14.41
N GLU A 134 3.80 -2.16 14.04
CA GLU A 134 2.51 -2.76 14.37
C GLU A 134 2.33 -4.12 13.69
N ASN A 135 2.67 -4.23 12.40
CA ASN A 135 2.66 -5.51 11.69
C ASN A 135 3.57 -6.55 12.38
N ALA A 136 4.80 -6.14 12.73
CA ALA A 136 5.75 -7.02 13.41
C ALA A 136 5.33 -7.43 14.81
N ALA A 137 4.50 -6.62 15.47
CA ALA A 137 3.90 -6.92 16.77
C ALA A 137 2.67 -7.83 16.69
N GLY A 138 2.17 -8.13 15.48
CA GLY A 138 0.98 -8.95 15.25
C GLY A 138 -0.34 -8.17 15.40
N HIS A 139 -0.28 -6.86 15.32
CA HIS A 139 -1.45 -5.98 15.40
C HIS A 139 -2.13 -5.81 14.03
N ARG A 140 -3.28 -5.13 14.03
CA ARG A 140 -4.10 -4.95 12.83
C ARG A 140 -3.42 -4.00 11.84
N VAL A 141 -3.27 -4.46 10.60
CA VAL A 141 -2.80 -3.65 9.45
C VAL A 141 -3.69 -3.85 8.25
N VAL A 142 -3.67 -2.93 7.31
CA VAL A 142 -4.24 -3.14 5.98
C VAL A 142 -3.19 -3.84 5.11
N THR A 143 -3.54 -5.00 4.56
CA THR A 143 -2.69 -5.73 3.62
C THR A 143 -2.64 -5.02 2.27
N ALA A 144 -1.51 -4.37 1.90
CA ALA A 144 -1.41 -3.51 0.72
C ALA A 144 -0.02 -3.57 0.03
N PRO A 145 0.28 -4.55 -0.85
CA PRO A 145 -0.52 -5.74 -1.20
C PRO A 145 -0.32 -6.91 -0.24
N THR A 146 0.68 -6.86 0.63
CA THR A 146 1.03 -7.88 1.64
C THR A 146 1.20 -7.23 3.01
N ASN A 147 1.23 -8.04 4.08
CA ASN A 147 1.50 -7.54 5.42
C ASN A 147 2.93 -6.98 5.56
N GLY A 148 3.92 -7.65 4.94
CA GLY A 148 5.32 -7.20 5.01
C GLY A 148 5.58 -5.86 4.33
N ALA A 149 4.70 -5.44 3.40
CA ALA A 149 4.77 -4.16 2.69
C ALA A 149 3.67 -3.16 3.11
N ALA A 150 2.98 -3.43 4.21
CA ALA A 150 1.79 -2.68 4.64
C ALA A 150 2.05 -1.20 4.96
N GLY A 151 3.29 -0.80 5.22
CA GLY A 151 3.65 0.56 5.60
C GLY A 151 3.79 1.54 4.44
N VAL A 152 3.96 1.06 3.20
CA VAL A 152 4.28 1.93 2.06
C VAL A 152 3.10 2.80 1.66
N VAL A 153 1.95 2.18 1.37
CA VAL A 153 0.74 2.89 0.92
C VAL A 153 0.26 3.92 1.94
N PRO A 154 0.08 3.58 3.23
CA PRO A 154 -0.39 4.55 4.21
C PRO A 154 0.61 5.68 4.47
N ALA A 155 1.92 5.43 4.41
CA ALA A 155 2.93 6.47 4.57
C ALA A 155 2.89 7.51 3.43
N VAL A 156 2.71 7.05 2.18
CA VAL A 156 2.62 7.96 1.02
C VAL A 156 1.29 8.71 1.01
N LEU A 157 0.19 8.08 1.41
CA LEU A 157 -1.10 8.76 1.54
C LEU A 157 -1.08 9.80 2.67
N SER A 158 -0.44 9.50 3.80
CA SER A 158 -0.20 10.50 4.86
C SER A 158 0.64 11.68 4.38
N TYR A 159 1.67 11.41 3.54
CA TYR A 159 2.42 12.48 2.88
C TYR A 159 1.52 13.37 2.03
N TYR A 160 0.65 12.77 1.20
CA TYR A 160 -0.31 13.51 0.39
C TYR A 160 -1.16 14.44 1.26
N LEU A 161 -1.81 13.88 2.27
CA LEU A 161 -2.73 14.64 3.14
C LEU A 161 -2.04 15.73 3.96
N ARG A 162 -0.78 15.54 4.34
CA ARG A 162 -0.05 16.48 5.21
C ARG A 162 0.69 17.57 4.43
N PHE A 163 1.27 17.24 3.28
CA PHE A 163 2.26 18.11 2.61
C PHE A 163 1.85 18.58 1.22
N VAL A 164 0.85 17.96 0.59
CA VAL A 164 0.40 18.41 -0.74
C VAL A 164 -0.65 19.51 -0.58
N PRO A 165 -0.41 20.73 -1.10
CA PRO A 165 -1.40 21.79 -1.02
C PRO A 165 -2.71 21.40 -1.73
N GLY A 166 -3.84 21.62 -1.07
CA GLY A 166 -5.16 21.29 -1.61
C GLY A 166 -5.54 19.80 -1.51
N ALA A 167 -4.75 19.00 -0.76
CA ALA A 167 -5.13 17.63 -0.47
C ALA A 167 -6.48 17.57 0.28
N ASP A 168 -7.34 16.65 -0.16
CA ASP A 168 -8.70 16.48 0.35
C ASP A 168 -9.11 15.00 0.40
N VAL A 169 -10.32 14.75 0.93
CA VAL A 169 -10.88 13.39 1.05
C VAL A 169 -11.12 12.75 -0.33
N ASP A 170 -11.46 13.53 -1.34
CA ASP A 170 -11.67 12.98 -2.68
C ASP A 170 -10.34 12.57 -3.31
N GLY A 171 -9.27 13.31 -3.08
CA GLY A 171 -7.91 12.91 -3.47
C GLY A 171 -7.43 11.66 -2.74
N GLN A 172 -7.76 11.50 -1.46
CA GLN A 172 -7.51 10.27 -0.69
C GLN A 172 -8.19 9.06 -1.34
N ARG A 173 -9.46 9.20 -1.72
CA ARG A 173 -10.23 8.14 -2.40
C ARG A 173 -9.65 7.80 -3.77
N ARG A 174 -9.33 8.83 -4.57
CA ARG A 174 -8.65 8.65 -5.87
C ARG A 174 -7.34 7.92 -5.72
N PHE A 175 -6.53 8.29 -4.72
CA PHE A 175 -5.28 7.60 -4.40
C PHE A 175 -5.49 6.10 -4.20
N LEU A 176 -6.41 5.72 -3.31
CA LEU A 176 -6.63 4.31 -2.96
C LEU A 176 -7.19 3.50 -4.14
N LEU A 177 -8.09 4.08 -4.95
CA LEU A 177 -8.64 3.43 -6.13
C LEU A 177 -7.57 3.20 -7.21
N ALA A 178 -6.72 4.19 -7.49
CA ALA A 178 -5.62 4.02 -8.44
C ALA A 178 -4.57 3.02 -7.93
N ALA A 179 -4.24 3.06 -6.63
CA ALA A 179 -3.37 2.07 -6.02
C ALA A 179 -3.94 0.65 -6.14
N ALA A 180 -5.26 0.48 -5.98
CA ALA A 180 -5.94 -0.81 -6.14
C ALA A 180 -5.86 -1.31 -7.59
N ALA A 181 -6.00 -0.44 -8.61
CA ALA A 181 -5.84 -0.81 -10.01
C ALA A 181 -4.47 -1.43 -10.27
N ILE A 182 -3.41 -0.76 -9.84
CA ILE A 182 -2.03 -1.24 -10.03
C ILE A 182 -1.77 -2.51 -9.23
N GLY A 183 -2.21 -2.58 -7.97
CA GLY A 183 -2.08 -3.77 -7.15
C GLY A 183 -2.80 -4.98 -7.75
N GLY A 184 -3.99 -4.78 -8.30
CA GLY A 184 -4.76 -5.80 -9.01
C GLY A 184 -4.05 -6.32 -10.24
N LEU A 185 -3.48 -5.45 -11.08
CA LEU A 185 -2.68 -5.83 -12.24
C LEU A 185 -1.47 -6.66 -11.87
N ILE A 186 -0.70 -6.23 -10.86
CA ILE A 186 0.49 -6.96 -10.41
C ILE A 186 0.10 -8.32 -9.84
N LYS A 187 -0.94 -8.37 -8.98
CA LYS A 187 -1.42 -9.62 -8.40
C LYS A 187 -1.89 -10.63 -9.46
N SER A 188 -2.55 -10.16 -10.53
CA SER A 188 -3.08 -11.02 -11.57
C SER A 188 -2.03 -11.53 -12.55
N ASN A 189 -0.96 -10.77 -12.78
CA ASN A 189 0.04 -11.09 -13.80
C ASN A 189 1.38 -11.59 -13.23
N ALA A 190 1.59 -11.43 -11.91
CA ALA A 190 2.81 -11.83 -11.22
C ALA A 190 2.48 -12.30 -9.80
N SER A 191 3.48 -12.80 -9.06
CA SER A 191 3.35 -13.06 -7.64
C SER A 191 3.67 -11.81 -6.82
N ILE A 192 2.90 -11.58 -5.76
CA ILE A 192 3.17 -10.58 -4.72
C ILE A 192 3.80 -11.19 -3.47
N ALA A 193 4.05 -12.51 -3.47
CA ALA A 193 4.61 -13.22 -2.34
C ALA A 193 6.13 -13.03 -2.27
N GLY A 194 6.63 -12.35 -1.25
CA GLY A 194 8.06 -12.12 -1.06
C GLY A 194 8.88 -13.41 -1.02
N ALA A 195 8.31 -14.50 -0.48
CA ALA A 195 8.95 -15.81 -0.45
C ALA A 195 9.17 -16.44 -1.82
N GLU A 196 8.35 -16.10 -2.81
CA GLU A 196 8.45 -16.64 -4.18
C GLU A 196 9.31 -15.75 -5.08
N VAL A 197 9.10 -14.46 -5.03
CA VAL A 197 9.68 -13.51 -5.98
C VAL A 197 10.56 -12.44 -5.35
N GLY A 198 10.80 -12.51 -4.05
CA GLY A 198 11.56 -11.49 -3.31
C GLY A 198 10.75 -10.24 -2.99
N CYS A 199 11.38 -9.31 -2.29
CA CYS A 199 10.79 -8.01 -1.99
C CYS A 199 10.54 -7.14 -3.23
N GLN A 200 11.12 -7.48 -4.38
CA GLN A 200 10.77 -6.84 -5.66
C GLN A 200 9.28 -6.98 -5.98
N GLY A 201 8.67 -8.15 -5.73
CA GLY A 201 7.24 -8.39 -5.96
C GLY A 201 6.36 -7.94 -4.80
N GLU A 202 6.89 -7.80 -3.60
CA GLU A 202 6.18 -7.39 -2.40
C GLU A 202 6.25 -5.87 -2.17
N VAL A 203 7.40 -5.38 -1.73
CA VAL A 203 7.64 -3.96 -1.48
C VAL A 203 7.63 -3.16 -2.80
N GLY A 204 8.12 -3.76 -3.90
CA GLY A 204 8.05 -3.16 -5.23
C GLY A 204 6.63 -2.94 -5.70
N ALA A 205 5.73 -3.90 -5.48
CA ALA A 205 4.30 -3.73 -5.79
C ALA A 205 3.67 -2.63 -4.94
N ALA A 206 3.90 -2.63 -3.62
CA ALA A 206 3.39 -1.58 -2.73
C ALA A 206 3.87 -0.18 -3.15
N ARG A 207 5.13 -0.09 -3.58
CA ARG A 207 5.73 1.15 -4.07
C ARG A 207 5.08 1.62 -5.37
N ALA A 208 4.85 0.72 -6.32
CA ALA A 208 4.17 1.04 -7.57
C ALA A 208 2.73 1.49 -7.32
N MET A 209 2.00 0.80 -6.43
CA MET A 209 0.66 1.18 -5.99
C MET A 209 0.64 2.59 -5.40
N ALA A 210 1.55 2.88 -4.49
CA ALA A 210 1.62 4.16 -3.81
C ALA A 210 2.03 5.31 -4.75
N ALA A 211 2.96 5.06 -5.68
CA ALA A 211 3.38 6.05 -6.66
C ALA A 211 2.25 6.42 -7.64
N ALA A 212 1.55 5.41 -8.16
CA ALA A 212 0.37 5.63 -9.00
C ALA A 212 -0.74 6.36 -8.25
N GLY A 213 -1.03 5.93 -7.01
CA GLY A 213 -2.03 6.58 -6.16
C GLY A 213 -1.72 8.06 -5.93
N LEU A 214 -0.45 8.39 -5.62
CA LEU A 214 -0.02 9.76 -5.43
C LEU A 214 -0.13 10.58 -6.72
N ALA A 215 0.31 10.04 -7.86
CA ALA A 215 0.21 10.73 -9.14
C ALA A 215 -1.25 11.03 -9.51
N GLU A 216 -2.16 10.07 -9.33
CA GLU A 216 -3.60 10.25 -9.54
C GLU A 216 -4.19 11.31 -8.61
N ALA A 217 -3.88 11.26 -7.31
CA ALA A 217 -4.39 12.21 -6.33
C ALA A 217 -3.90 13.64 -6.60
N MET A 218 -2.70 13.79 -7.16
CA MET A 218 -2.12 15.08 -7.57
C MET A 218 -2.60 15.56 -8.96
N GLY A 219 -3.55 14.85 -9.59
CA GLY A 219 -4.16 15.26 -10.86
C GLY A 219 -3.35 14.87 -12.10
N GLY A 220 -2.49 13.86 -11.99
CA GLY A 220 -1.75 13.30 -13.13
C GLY A 220 -2.67 12.69 -14.19
N THR A 221 -2.25 12.73 -15.44
CA THR A 221 -2.90 11.99 -16.53
C THR A 221 -2.75 10.49 -16.33
N GLN A 222 -3.60 9.69 -16.98
CA GLN A 222 -3.51 8.23 -16.89
C GLN A 222 -2.12 7.69 -17.30
N GLN A 223 -1.45 8.31 -18.25
CA GLN A 223 -0.08 7.97 -18.65
C GLN A 223 0.92 8.29 -17.53
N GLN A 224 0.75 9.43 -16.85
CA GLN A 224 1.62 9.79 -15.73
C GLN A 224 1.41 8.88 -14.53
N VAL A 225 0.17 8.44 -14.28
CA VAL A 225 -0.17 7.47 -13.23
C VAL A 225 0.50 6.12 -13.49
N GLU A 226 0.40 5.63 -14.73
CA GLU A 226 1.04 4.37 -15.14
C GLU A 226 2.56 4.48 -15.11
N ASN A 227 3.14 5.57 -15.65
CA ASN A 227 4.58 5.81 -15.63
C ASN A 227 5.14 5.91 -14.19
N ALA A 228 4.38 6.52 -13.26
CA ALA A 228 4.75 6.54 -11.85
C ALA A 228 4.86 5.12 -11.26
N ALA A 229 3.92 4.24 -11.58
CA ALA A 229 3.95 2.84 -11.17
C ALA A 229 5.16 2.10 -11.78
N GLU A 230 5.44 2.30 -13.07
CA GLU A 230 6.56 1.70 -13.78
C GLU A 230 7.89 2.13 -13.15
N ILE A 231 8.16 3.44 -13.04
CA ILE A 231 9.39 3.98 -12.41
C ILE A 231 9.56 3.40 -11.00
N ALA A 232 8.48 3.36 -10.22
CA ALA A 232 8.54 2.83 -8.87
C ALA A 232 8.87 1.34 -8.83
N MET A 233 8.31 0.55 -9.74
CA MET A 233 8.51 -0.89 -9.80
C MET A 233 9.91 -1.25 -10.28
N GLU A 234 10.37 -0.68 -11.41
CA GLU A 234 11.66 -1.02 -12.01
C GLU A 234 12.83 -0.82 -11.04
N HIS A 235 12.76 0.23 -10.19
CA HIS A 235 13.76 0.53 -9.17
C HIS A 235 13.63 -0.35 -7.90
N SER A 236 12.80 -1.39 -7.95
CA SER A 236 12.71 -2.46 -6.96
C SER A 236 13.23 -3.79 -7.46
N LEU A 237 13.47 -3.92 -8.78
CA LEU A 237 13.97 -5.17 -9.38
C LEU A 237 15.30 -5.57 -8.73
N GLY A 238 15.44 -6.87 -8.45
CA GLY A 238 16.60 -7.42 -7.79
C GLY A 238 16.56 -7.43 -6.25
N LEU A 239 15.53 -6.86 -5.60
CA LEU A 239 15.38 -6.96 -4.15
C LEU A 239 15.00 -8.38 -3.74
N THR A 240 15.87 -9.00 -2.95
CA THR A 240 15.65 -10.33 -2.36
C THR A 240 14.71 -10.27 -1.16
N CYS A 241 14.24 -11.42 -0.67
CA CYS A 241 13.50 -11.56 0.58
C CYS A 241 14.25 -12.53 1.50
N ASP A 242 15.05 -11.98 2.38
CA ASP A 242 15.91 -12.70 3.32
C ASP A 242 15.88 -12.04 4.71
N PRO A 243 14.71 -12.03 5.38
CA PRO A 243 14.57 -11.41 6.69
C PRO A 243 15.39 -12.16 7.74
N VAL A 244 16.06 -11.38 8.60
CA VAL A 244 16.90 -11.94 9.68
C VAL A 244 16.04 -12.79 10.62
N GLY A 245 16.47 -14.03 10.85
CA GLY A 245 15.75 -14.99 11.67
C GLY A 245 14.36 -15.37 11.17
N GLY A 246 14.04 -15.09 9.88
CA GLY A 246 12.72 -15.33 9.30
C GLY A 246 11.63 -14.37 9.79
N LEU A 247 12.01 -13.33 10.54
CA LEU A 247 11.06 -12.37 11.12
C LEU A 247 10.88 -11.14 10.19
N VAL A 248 9.65 -10.72 9.95
CA VAL A 248 9.32 -9.53 9.15
C VAL A 248 9.64 -8.25 9.96
N GLN A 249 10.93 -8.09 10.32
CA GLN A 249 11.47 -6.99 11.12
C GLN A 249 12.67 -6.36 10.42
N ILE A 250 13.78 -7.07 10.28
CA ILE A 250 14.99 -6.60 9.62
C ILE A 250 15.22 -7.42 8.35
N PRO A 251 15.33 -6.79 7.18
CA PRO A 251 15.30 -5.35 6.87
C PRO A 251 13.91 -4.81 6.52
N CYS A 252 12.83 -5.54 6.76
CA CYS A 252 11.49 -5.27 6.23
C CYS A 252 10.96 -3.89 6.67
N ILE A 253 11.16 -3.53 7.93
CA ILE A 253 10.68 -2.25 8.48
C ILE A 253 11.32 -1.08 7.74
N GLU A 254 12.66 -1.07 7.60
CA GLU A 254 13.37 -0.01 6.89
C GLU A 254 13.07 0.00 5.37
N ARG A 255 12.86 -1.19 4.78
CA ARG A 255 12.51 -1.28 3.35
C ARG A 255 11.21 -0.56 3.03
N ASN A 256 10.22 -0.61 3.93
CA ASN A 256 8.98 0.13 3.75
C ASN A 256 9.20 1.65 3.80
N ALA A 257 9.99 2.16 4.72
CA ALA A 257 10.32 3.56 4.82
C ALA A 257 11.03 4.07 3.56
N ILE A 258 12.08 3.37 3.13
CA ILE A 258 12.81 3.69 1.89
C ILE A 258 11.89 3.60 0.66
N ALA A 259 11.01 2.59 0.60
CA ALA A 259 10.08 2.41 -0.51
C ALA A 259 9.05 3.53 -0.58
N ALA A 260 8.53 4.00 0.55
CA ALA A 260 7.58 5.11 0.61
C ALA A 260 8.20 6.41 0.05
N VAL A 261 9.42 6.74 0.46
CA VAL A 261 10.16 7.90 -0.08
C VAL A 261 10.40 7.75 -1.59
N LYS A 262 10.81 6.57 -2.04
CA LYS A 262 11.01 6.30 -3.47
C LYS A 262 9.71 6.37 -4.27
N ALA A 263 8.57 5.96 -3.71
CA ALA A 263 7.26 6.10 -4.35
C ALA A 263 6.90 7.56 -4.60
N ILE A 264 7.12 8.43 -3.61
CA ILE A 264 6.91 9.88 -3.74
C ILE A 264 7.81 10.45 -4.83
N ASN A 265 9.10 10.05 -4.86
CA ASN A 265 10.02 10.50 -5.90
C ASN A 265 9.58 10.04 -7.29
N ALA A 266 9.15 8.78 -7.45
CA ALA A 266 8.66 8.24 -8.72
C ALA A 266 7.42 8.99 -9.23
N ALA A 267 6.44 9.26 -8.36
CA ALA A 267 5.26 10.06 -8.71
C ALA A 267 5.66 11.47 -9.18
N ARG A 268 6.59 12.13 -8.46
CA ARG A 268 7.06 13.47 -8.82
C ARG A 268 7.86 13.50 -10.13
N MET A 269 8.54 12.40 -10.48
CA MET A 269 9.26 12.29 -11.76
C MET A 269 8.30 12.07 -12.94
N ALA A 270 7.17 11.43 -12.70
CA ALA A 270 6.16 11.15 -13.73
C ALA A 270 5.23 12.35 -14.01
N LEU A 271 5.01 13.21 -13.02
CA LEU A 271 4.17 14.41 -13.14
C LEU A 271 4.90 15.55 -13.86
#